data_1f66fea0960dd85fc7ed9868eec6ff49
#
_entry.id   1f66fea0960dd85fc7ed9868eec6ff49
#
_cell.length_a   1.000
_cell.length_b   1.000
_cell.length_c   1.000
_cell.angle_alpha   90.00
_cell.angle_beta   90.00
_cell.angle_gamma   90.00
#
_symmetry.space_group_name_H-M   'P 1'
#
loop_
_entity.id
_entity.type
_entity.pdbx_description
1 polymer ?
#
loop_
_entity_poly.entity_id
_entity_poly.type
_entity_poly.pdbx_seq_one_letter_code
_entity_poly.pdbx_strand_id
1 'polypeptide(L)'
;MPRGYSRRDFLKTGAAGSGVALLPAPMLAQEAAPRVIVVGGGFAGACVARALKRADPAVSVHLVEANRTFTACPFSNSVIAGMRELATQQFGYDKLAADGVKLDFASATAVDAQARAVILATGTRLNYDRLVLAPGIDIRWGALHGYTEAAAEDMPHAWKAGEQTLLLRRQLEAMDDGGTVVISAPANPFRCPPGPYERASLIAYYLKTRKPRSKLIILDAKDAFSKQRLFLNAWKELYGDLLEWVPLSKGGAVTQVDPATKTFITDFDNHQASVGNVVPPQKAGVIAEIAGVADRTGWCPIDPVTFESKLVPNIHVLGDSAIAGAMPKSAFTANAQAKVCAAALARLLRGEAPPTPKLINTCYSLVAPDYGISIAGVYQPANGQLIEVAGSGGISPIDAPLSTRALEASLANGWFNTITSETFG
;
A
#
# COMPACT_ATOMS: atom_id res chain seq x y z
N MET A 1 -4.24 11.93 -94.34
CA MET A 1 -3.34 12.56 -93.37
C MET A 1 -4.12 13.56 -92.54
N PRO A 2 -4.38 13.35 -91.30
CA PRO A 2 -5.09 14.33 -90.50
C PRO A 2 -4.08 15.28 -89.81
N ARG A 3 -4.43 16.56 -89.81
CA ARG A 3 -3.67 17.71 -89.28
C ARG A 3 -3.66 17.67 -87.75
N GLY A 4 -2.47 17.83 -87.15
CA GLY A 4 -2.29 17.92 -85.72
C GLY A 4 -2.79 19.22 -85.13
N TYR A 5 -3.49 19.11 -83.95
CA TYR A 5 -3.90 20.25 -83.17
C TYR A 5 -2.75 20.73 -82.27
N SER A 6 -2.49 22.06 -82.37
CA SER A 6 -1.45 22.75 -81.60
C SER A 6 -1.92 23.03 -80.15
N ARG A 7 -0.98 22.95 -79.20
CA ARG A 7 -1.16 23.25 -77.78
C ARG A 7 -1.64 24.68 -77.48
N ARG A 8 -1.82 25.54 -78.45
CA ARG A 8 -2.29 26.95 -78.30
C ARG A 8 -3.79 27.13 -78.42
N ASP A 9 -4.54 26.14 -78.86
CA ASP A 9 -6.00 26.26 -79.02
C ASP A 9 -6.82 25.84 -77.79
N PHE A 10 -6.13 25.34 -76.74
CA PHE A 10 -6.79 24.88 -75.51
C PHE A 10 -6.97 26.00 -74.46
N LEU A 11 -6.54 27.23 -74.72
CA LEU A 11 -6.54 28.31 -73.73
C LEU A 11 -7.63 29.40 -73.98
N LYS A 12 -8.59 29.16 -74.82
CA LYS A 12 -9.59 30.20 -75.17
C LYS A 12 -11.05 29.82 -74.99
N THR A 13 -11.39 28.87 -74.15
CA THR A 13 -12.83 28.66 -73.83
C THR A 13 -12.97 28.25 -72.36
N GLY A 14 -13.66 29.09 -71.60
CA GLY A 14 -14.30 28.69 -70.35
C GLY A 14 -13.89 29.40 -69.07
N ALA A 15 -14.01 30.72 -69.02
CA ALA A 15 -14.23 31.41 -67.75
C ALA A 15 -15.73 31.40 -67.46
N ALA A 16 -16.23 30.31 -66.90
CA ALA A 16 -17.53 30.27 -66.24
C ALA A 16 -17.28 29.93 -64.75
N GLY A 17 -17.38 30.93 -63.87
CA GLY A 17 -17.15 30.80 -62.46
C GLY A 17 -18.15 29.86 -61.83
N SER A 18 -17.68 28.70 -61.35
CA SER A 18 -18.37 27.91 -60.36
C SER A 18 -17.65 28.17 -59.04
N GLY A 19 -18.17 29.11 -58.24
CA GLY A 19 -17.78 29.31 -56.84
C GLY A 19 -18.11 28.06 -56.05
N VAL A 20 -17.16 27.15 -55.92
CA VAL A 20 -17.23 26.08 -54.90
C VAL A 20 -17.06 26.77 -53.55
N ALA A 21 -18.17 27.04 -52.85
CA ALA A 21 -18.14 27.40 -51.44
C ALA A 21 -17.46 26.22 -50.71
N LEU A 22 -16.22 26.39 -50.32
CA LEU A 22 -15.55 25.56 -49.37
C LEU A 22 -16.29 25.75 -48.04
N LEU A 23 -17.33 24.90 -47.78
CA LEU A 23 -17.87 24.75 -46.43
C LEU A 23 -16.73 24.35 -45.54
N PRO A 24 -16.46 25.05 -44.42
CA PRO A 24 -15.46 24.60 -43.48
C PRO A 24 -15.89 23.19 -43.01
N ALA A 25 -15.04 22.21 -43.26
CA ALA A 25 -15.22 20.88 -42.66
C ALA A 25 -15.43 21.09 -41.15
N PRO A 26 -16.44 20.47 -40.53
CA PRO A 26 -16.56 20.57 -39.08
C PRO A 26 -15.23 20.14 -38.50
N MET A 27 -14.53 21.06 -37.82
CA MET A 27 -13.43 20.71 -36.95
C MET A 27 -14.05 19.76 -35.94
N LEU A 28 -13.81 18.45 -36.09
CA LEU A 28 -14.09 17.50 -35.03
C LEU A 28 -13.26 18.02 -33.84
N ALA A 29 -13.96 18.57 -32.87
CA ALA A 29 -13.35 18.96 -31.62
C ALA A 29 -12.66 17.70 -31.10
N GLN A 30 -11.34 17.69 -31.10
CA GLN A 30 -10.58 16.58 -30.58
C GLN A 30 -11.01 16.48 -29.10
N GLU A 31 -11.77 15.44 -28.78
CA GLU A 31 -12.20 15.23 -27.40
C GLU A 31 -10.96 15.28 -26.49
N ALA A 32 -11.05 16.11 -25.46
CA ALA A 32 -9.93 16.25 -24.54
C ALA A 32 -9.62 14.87 -23.92
N ALA A 33 -8.35 14.49 -23.92
CA ALA A 33 -7.92 13.21 -23.37
C ALA A 33 -8.50 13.00 -21.96
N PRO A 34 -9.09 11.84 -21.66
CA PRO A 34 -9.61 11.54 -20.32
C PRO A 34 -8.55 11.74 -19.24
N ARG A 35 -8.94 12.35 -18.12
CA ARG A 35 -8.03 12.71 -17.03
C ARG A 35 -8.26 11.82 -15.82
N VAL A 36 -7.21 11.14 -15.38
CA VAL A 36 -7.21 10.36 -14.15
C VAL A 36 -6.21 10.99 -13.17
N ILE A 37 -6.73 11.39 -12.02
CA ILE A 37 -5.89 11.86 -10.91
C ILE A 37 -5.71 10.70 -9.94
N VAL A 38 -4.48 10.44 -9.55
CA VAL A 38 -4.11 9.44 -8.54
C VAL A 38 -3.53 10.18 -7.34
N VAL A 39 -4.07 9.99 -6.15
CA VAL A 39 -3.57 10.59 -4.91
C VAL A 39 -2.93 9.52 -4.04
N GLY A 40 -1.63 9.71 -3.74
CA GLY A 40 -0.78 8.79 -2.98
C GLY A 40 0.12 7.95 -3.89
N GLY A 41 1.43 8.07 -3.71
CA GLY A 41 2.49 7.48 -4.54
C GLY A 41 3.05 6.14 -4.03
N GLY A 42 2.36 5.43 -3.13
CA GLY A 42 2.78 4.13 -2.65
C GLY A 42 2.54 2.99 -3.66
N PHE A 43 2.65 1.72 -3.19
CA PHE A 43 2.52 0.52 -4.05
C PHE A 43 1.22 0.50 -4.86
N ALA A 44 0.10 0.98 -4.32
CA ALA A 44 -1.15 1.03 -5.08
C ALA A 44 -1.13 2.17 -6.11
N GLY A 45 -0.87 3.42 -5.68
CA GLY A 45 -1.03 4.58 -6.54
C GLY A 45 0.02 4.67 -7.63
N ALA A 46 1.30 4.46 -7.33
CA ALA A 46 2.35 4.44 -8.35
C ALA A 46 2.12 3.30 -9.37
N CYS A 47 1.71 2.11 -8.88
CA CYS A 47 1.40 0.98 -9.76
C CYS A 47 0.20 1.26 -10.67
N VAL A 48 -0.93 1.79 -10.14
CA VAL A 48 -2.12 2.08 -10.98
C VAL A 48 -1.82 3.14 -12.01
N ALA A 49 -1.05 4.18 -11.67
CA ALA A 49 -0.67 5.24 -12.59
C ALA A 49 0.14 4.70 -13.78
N ARG A 50 1.17 3.88 -13.52
CA ARG A 50 1.97 3.22 -14.57
C ARG A 50 1.15 2.23 -15.38
N ALA A 51 0.38 1.37 -14.70
CA ALA A 51 -0.42 0.33 -15.35
C ALA A 51 -1.48 0.94 -16.28
N LEU A 52 -2.14 2.01 -15.86
CA LEU A 52 -3.12 2.71 -16.68
C LEU A 52 -2.46 3.37 -17.90
N LYS A 53 -1.31 4.02 -17.72
CA LYS A 53 -0.56 4.63 -18.81
C LYS A 53 -0.11 3.62 -19.88
N ARG A 54 0.24 2.38 -19.43
CA ARG A 54 0.58 1.27 -20.35
C ARG A 54 -0.65 0.68 -21.04
N ALA A 55 -1.79 0.59 -20.32
CA ALA A 55 -3.04 0.06 -20.86
C ALA A 55 -3.69 1.01 -21.88
N ASP A 56 -3.61 2.31 -21.63
CA ASP A 56 -4.16 3.35 -22.50
C ASP A 56 -3.26 4.61 -22.48
N PRO A 57 -2.32 4.73 -23.43
CA PRO A 57 -1.42 5.88 -23.51
C PRO A 57 -2.11 7.22 -23.77
N ALA A 58 -3.35 7.23 -24.27
CA ALA A 58 -4.12 8.46 -24.52
C ALA A 58 -4.60 9.11 -23.23
N VAL A 59 -4.78 8.34 -22.14
CA VAL A 59 -5.25 8.88 -20.87
C VAL A 59 -4.21 9.81 -20.25
N SER A 60 -4.62 10.99 -19.81
CA SER A 60 -3.79 11.91 -19.03
C SER A 60 -3.81 11.48 -17.56
N VAL A 61 -2.69 10.91 -17.07
CA VAL A 61 -2.57 10.44 -15.69
C VAL A 61 -1.68 11.41 -14.90
N HIS A 62 -2.20 11.91 -13.77
CA HIS A 62 -1.46 12.72 -12.80
C HIS A 62 -1.34 11.95 -11.49
N LEU A 63 -0.13 11.84 -10.97
CA LEU A 63 0.14 11.34 -9.63
C LEU A 63 0.42 12.52 -8.69
N VAL A 64 -0.43 12.67 -7.68
CA VAL A 64 -0.28 13.64 -6.59
C VAL A 64 0.33 12.92 -5.39
N GLU A 65 1.52 13.34 -4.98
CA GLU A 65 2.26 12.76 -3.85
C GLU A 65 2.98 13.87 -3.07
N ALA A 66 2.86 13.83 -1.75
CA ALA A 66 3.46 14.86 -0.90
C ALA A 66 5.00 14.82 -0.90
N ASN A 67 5.57 13.61 -1.03
CA ASN A 67 7.01 13.39 -0.89
C ASN A 67 7.65 13.00 -2.23
N ARG A 68 8.86 13.49 -2.47
CA ARG A 68 9.65 13.10 -3.66
C ARG A 68 10.22 11.70 -3.58
N THR A 69 10.21 11.11 -2.39
CA THR A 69 10.75 9.78 -2.12
C THR A 69 9.74 8.98 -1.33
N PHE A 70 9.38 7.82 -1.83
CA PHE A 70 8.57 6.84 -1.12
C PHE A 70 9.46 5.92 -0.28
N THR A 71 9.13 5.73 1.00
CA THR A 71 9.82 4.76 1.87
C THR A 71 8.93 3.54 2.05
N ALA A 72 9.36 2.40 1.54
CA ALA A 72 8.60 1.16 1.56
C ALA A 72 8.58 0.52 2.96
N CYS A 73 7.38 0.06 3.39
CA CYS A 73 7.21 -0.65 4.66
C CYS A 73 7.67 -2.12 4.64
N PRO A 74 7.49 -2.91 3.56
CA PRO A 74 8.08 -4.26 3.51
C PRO A 74 9.58 -4.20 3.79
N PHE A 75 10.08 -5.15 4.58
CA PHE A 75 11.47 -5.19 5.08
C PHE A 75 11.89 -4.07 6.04
N SER A 76 11.03 -3.15 6.45
CA SER A 76 11.38 -2.18 7.50
C SER A 76 11.69 -2.88 8.84
N ASN A 77 11.13 -4.07 9.10
CA ASN A 77 11.50 -4.89 10.24
C ASN A 77 12.97 -5.36 10.18
N SER A 78 13.49 -5.65 8.99
CA SER A 78 14.91 -5.93 8.78
C SER A 78 15.80 -4.71 9.04
N VAL A 79 15.32 -3.49 8.73
CA VAL A 79 16.03 -2.24 9.08
C VAL A 79 16.08 -2.07 10.60
N ILE A 80 14.98 -2.29 11.30
CA ILE A 80 14.91 -2.23 12.77
C ILE A 80 15.91 -3.19 13.41
N ALA A 81 16.03 -4.41 12.88
CA ALA A 81 16.97 -5.42 13.37
C ALA A 81 18.42 -5.22 12.92
N GLY A 82 18.74 -4.13 12.22
CA GLY A 82 20.10 -3.86 11.74
C GLY A 82 20.59 -4.75 10.61
N MET A 83 19.68 -5.46 9.93
CA MET A 83 19.99 -6.38 8.82
C MET A 83 19.94 -5.67 7.45
N ARG A 84 19.40 -4.46 7.38
CA ARG A 84 19.19 -3.69 6.16
C ARG A 84 19.30 -2.20 6.44
N GLU A 85 19.71 -1.41 5.44
CA GLU A 85 19.73 0.05 5.56
C GLU A 85 18.45 0.68 5.03
N LEU A 86 17.97 1.75 5.69
CA LEU A 86 16.72 2.44 5.30
C LEU A 86 16.78 2.97 3.86
N ALA A 87 17.93 3.40 3.40
CA ALA A 87 18.11 3.91 2.03
C ALA A 87 17.70 2.88 0.97
N THR A 88 17.85 1.58 1.24
CA THR A 88 17.43 0.51 0.32
C THR A 88 15.91 0.30 0.26
N GLN A 89 15.16 1.01 1.11
CA GLN A 89 13.70 1.05 1.14
C GLN A 89 13.12 2.29 0.44
N GLN A 90 13.97 3.17 -0.11
CA GLN A 90 13.59 4.46 -0.65
C GLN A 90 13.60 4.45 -2.18
N PHE A 91 12.52 4.94 -2.78
CA PHE A 91 12.29 4.93 -4.22
C PHE A 91 11.80 6.29 -4.69
N GLY A 92 12.34 6.77 -5.82
CA GLY A 92 11.87 7.97 -6.52
C GLY A 92 10.77 7.64 -7.53
N TYR A 93 10.37 8.66 -8.29
CA TYR A 93 9.29 8.57 -9.27
C TYR A 93 9.73 8.85 -10.71
N ASP A 94 11.03 8.89 -10.99
CA ASP A 94 11.58 9.27 -12.30
C ASP A 94 11.11 8.35 -13.43
N LYS A 95 10.98 7.05 -13.14
CA LYS A 95 10.46 6.07 -14.10
C LYS A 95 8.98 6.25 -14.39
N LEU A 96 8.19 6.69 -13.41
CA LEU A 96 6.79 7.03 -13.64
C LEU A 96 6.68 8.23 -14.59
N ALA A 97 7.52 9.25 -14.38
CA ALA A 97 7.60 10.41 -15.28
C ALA A 97 8.02 9.98 -16.69
N ALA A 98 9.02 9.11 -16.82
CA ALA A 98 9.47 8.57 -18.11
C ALA A 98 8.39 7.74 -18.82
N ASP A 99 7.53 7.04 -18.05
CA ASP A 99 6.37 6.30 -18.57
C ASP A 99 5.20 7.26 -18.97
N GLY A 100 5.36 8.59 -18.80
CA GLY A 100 4.38 9.61 -19.20
C GLY A 100 3.35 9.96 -18.12
N VAL A 101 3.58 9.58 -16.87
CA VAL A 101 2.77 10.03 -15.71
C VAL A 101 3.22 11.44 -15.33
N LYS A 102 2.28 12.38 -15.18
CA LYS A 102 2.57 13.71 -14.67
C LYS A 102 2.66 13.65 -13.14
N LEU A 103 3.68 14.28 -12.56
CA LEU A 103 3.97 14.25 -11.13
C LEU A 103 3.67 15.63 -10.51
N ASP A 104 2.78 15.65 -9.51
CA ASP A 104 2.46 16.84 -8.71
C ASP A 104 2.91 16.58 -7.26
N PHE A 105 4.08 17.13 -6.90
CA PHE A 105 4.63 16.96 -5.54
C PHE A 105 4.00 17.96 -4.57
N ALA A 106 2.80 17.62 -4.09
CA ALA A 106 2.05 18.37 -3.10
C ALA A 106 1.05 17.46 -2.38
N SER A 107 0.66 17.85 -1.17
CA SER A 107 -0.45 17.19 -0.48
C SER A 107 -1.78 17.56 -1.12
N ALA A 108 -2.68 16.59 -1.33
CA ALA A 108 -4.09 16.85 -1.61
C ALA A 108 -4.78 17.25 -0.29
N THR A 109 -5.44 18.39 -0.27
CA THR A 109 -6.08 18.95 0.92
C THR A 109 -7.60 18.92 0.90
N ALA A 110 -8.21 18.79 -0.30
CA ALA A 110 -9.64 18.65 -0.47
C ALA A 110 -9.99 17.89 -1.75
N VAL A 111 -11.18 17.28 -1.75
CA VAL A 111 -11.80 16.66 -2.92
C VAL A 111 -13.21 17.22 -3.06
N ASP A 112 -13.47 17.90 -4.17
CA ASP A 112 -14.80 18.32 -4.59
C ASP A 112 -15.37 17.26 -5.54
N ALA A 113 -16.11 16.31 -4.99
CA ALA A 113 -16.65 15.20 -5.75
C ALA A 113 -17.73 15.65 -6.76
N GLN A 114 -18.48 16.72 -6.46
CA GLN A 114 -19.53 17.25 -7.34
C GLN A 114 -18.92 17.95 -8.57
N ALA A 115 -17.90 18.78 -8.35
CA ALA A 115 -17.18 19.45 -9.42
C ALA A 115 -16.04 18.61 -10.02
N ARG A 116 -15.85 17.38 -9.53
CA ARG A 116 -14.78 16.43 -9.92
C ARG A 116 -13.40 17.07 -9.92
N ALA A 117 -12.98 17.57 -8.76
CA ALA A 117 -11.68 18.23 -8.61
C ALA A 117 -10.97 17.85 -7.32
N VAL A 118 -9.66 17.76 -7.40
CA VAL A 118 -8.74 17.65 -6.25
C VAL A 118 -8.08 19.00 -6.06
N ILE A 119 -8.01 19.46 -4.81
CA ILE A 119 -7.32 20.71 -4.42
C ILE A 119 -6.01 20.32 -3.72
N LEU A 120 -4.92 20.91 -4.17
CA LEU A 120 -3.59 20.72 -3.59
C LEU A 120 -3.29 21.79 -2.55
N ALA A 121 -2.36 21.53 -1.64
CA ALA A 121 -1.87 22.49 -0.65
C ALA A 121 -1.27 23.76 -1.28
N THR A 122 -0.86 23.69 -2.54
CA THR A 122 -0.39 24.83 -3.35
C THR A 122 -1.53 25.75 -3.84
N GLY A 123 -2.79 25.38 -3.61
CA GLY A 123 -3.96 26.03 -4.20
C GLY A 123 -4.29 25.56 -5.61
N THR A 124 -3.47 24.69 -6.21
CA THR A 124 -3.74 24.13 -7.55
C THR A 124 -4.99 23.27 -7.54
N ARG A 125 -5.87 23.47 -8.53
CA ARG A 125 -7.06 22.66 -8.74
C ARG A 125 -6.84 21.72 -9.92
N LEU A 126 -6.96 20.42 -9.71
CA LEU A 126 -6.85 19.37 -10.73
C LEU A 126 -8.22 18.75 -10.97
N ASN A 127 -8.81 18.99 -12.15
CA ASN A 127 -10.07 18.35 -12.52
C ASN A 127 -9.83 16.94 -13.04
N TYR A 128 -10.77 16.01 -12.78
CA TYR A 128 -10.68 14.61 -13.18
C TYR A 128 -11.97 14.08 -13.82
N ASP A 129 -11.83 13.08 -14.66
CA ASP A 129 -12.91 12.22 -15.12
C ASP A 129 -13.08 11.02 -14.18
N ARG A 130 -11.94 10.50 -13.66
CA ARG A 130 -11.87 9.51 -12.60
C ARG A 130 -10.79 9.89 -11.59
N LEU A 131 -11.06 9.64 -10.32
CA LEU A 131 -10.12 9.85 -9.23
C LEU A 131 -9.74 8.50 -8.61
N VAL A 132 -8.45 8.28 -8.36
CA VAL A 132 -7.96 7.13 -7.60
C VAL A 132 -7.36 7.63 -6.29
N LEU A 133 -7.86 7.15 -5.16
CA LEU A 133 -7.31 7.42 -3.85
C LEU A 133 -6.55 6.18 -3.35
N ALA A 134 -5.26 6.33 -3.13
CA ALA A 134 -4.37 5.30 -2.60
C ALA A 134 -3.57 5.82 -1.39
N PRO A 135 -4.24 6.44 -0.38
CA PRO A 135 -3.55 7.18 0.67
C PRO A 135 -2.93 6.29 1.75
N GLY A 136 -3.07 4.97 1.65
CA GLY A 136 -2.60 4.04 2.67
C GLY A 136 -3.35 4.18 3.99
N ILE A 137 -2.61 4.09 5.10
CA ILE A 137 -3.19 4.18 6.45
C ILE A 137 -2.80 5.47 7.15
N ASP A 138 -3.67 5.89 8.08
CA ASP A 138 -3.33 6.81 9.15
C ASP A 138 -3.51 6.17 10.53
N ILE A 139 -2.80 6.72 11.51
CA ILE A 139 -2.89 6.29 12.89
C ILE A 139 -4.10 6.96 13.53
N ARG A 140 -4.85 6.21 14.33
CA ARG A 140 -5.91 6.75 15.18
C ARG A 140 -5.29 7.25 16.47
N TRP A 141 -4.70 8.44 16.44
CA TRP A 141 -4.14 9.07 17.63
C TRP A 141 -5.20 9.18 18.72
N GLY A 142 -4.84 8.82 19.95
CA GLY A 142 -5.74 8.82 21.10
C GLY A 142 -6.71 7.63 21.21
N ALA A 143 -6.75 6.74 20.21
CA ALA A 143 -7.55 5.50 20.30
C ALA A 143 -6.99 4.50 21.34
N LEU A 144 -5.70 4.55 21.60
CA LEU A 144 -5.06 3.93 22.75
C LEU A 144 -4.76 5.02 23.76
N HIS A 145 -5.31 4.91 24.97
CA HIS A 145 -5.16 5.93 26.00
C HIS A 145 -3.67 6.19 26.30
N GLY A 146 -3.29 7.46 26.44
CA GLY A 146 -1.90 7.88 26.63
C GLY A 146 -1.02 7.87 25.37
N TYR A 147 -1.48 7.30 24.23
CA TYR A 147 -0.70 7.25 22.99
C TYR A 147 -1.07 8.38 22.03
N THR A 148 -0.23 9.39 21.99
CA THR A 148 -0.34 10.56 21.09
C THR A 148 0.80 10.56 20.07
N GLU A 149 0.79 11.51 19.15
CA GLU A 149 1.91 11.71 18.22
C GLU A 149 3.22 12.03 18.95
N ALA A 150 3.16 12.84 20.01
CA ALA A 150 4.32 13.13 20.88
C ALA A 150 4.81 11.87 21.61
N ALA A 151 3.90 11.02 22.09
CA ALA A 151 4.25 9.75 22.75
C ALA A 151 5.02 8.78 21.83
N ALA A 152 4.89 8.91 20.52
CA ALA A 152 5.61 8.10 19.55
C ALA A 152 7.11 8.44 19.47
N GLU A 153 7.57 9.53 20.06
CA GLU A 153 9.00 9.82 20.19
C GLU A 153 9.67 8.97 21.29
N ASP A 154 8.93 8.62 22.34
CA ASP A 154 9.42 7.76 23.43
C ASP A 154 9.13 6.29 23.16
N MET A 155 7.94 5.99 22.62
CA MET A 155 7.45 4.64 22.30
C MET A 155 7.09 4.56 20.81
N PRO A 156 8.07 4.46 19.91
CA PRO A 156 7.83 4.54 18.47
C PRO A 156 6.87 3.47 17.96
N HIS A 157 5.97 3.87 17.06
CA HIS A 157 5.13 2.90 16.35
C HIS A 157 5.90 2.17 15.25
N ALA A 158 6.83 2.83 14.57
CA ALA A 158 7.56 2.29 13.42
C ALA A 158 6.65 1.57 12.40
N TRP A 159 5.37 2.02 12.28
CA TRP A 159 4.38 1.40 11.40
C TRP A 159 4.23 2.14 10.07
N LYS A 160 4.59 3.41 10.02
CA LYS A 160 4.95 4.14 8.79
C LYS A 160 6.48 4.11 8.70
N ALA A 161 7.02 3.58 7.59
CA ALA A 161 8.47 3.46 7.41
C ALA A 161 9.13 4.85 7.26
N GLY A 162 10.34 5.00 7.78
CA GLY A 162 11.07 6.27 7.80
C GLY A 162 11.71 6.52 9.16
N GLU A 163 11.62 7.74 9.67
CA GLU A 163 12.26 8.17 10.93
C GLU A 163 11.86 7.32 12.14
N GLN A 164 10.59 6.91 12.22
CA GLN A 164 10.11 6.02 13.28
C GLN A 164 10.79 4.63 13.25
N THR A 165 11.14 4.14 12.05
CA THR A 165 11.89 2.89 11.89
C THR A 165 13.30 3.02 12.44
N LEU A 166 13.97 4.13 12.12
CA LEU A 166 15.32 4.44 12.63
C LEU A 166 15.30 4.74 14.13
N LEU A 167 14.25 5.38 14.63
CA LEU A 167 14.10 5.67 16.06
C LEU A 167 14.04 4.37 16.86
N LEU A 168 13.19 3.41 16.44
CA LEU A 168 13.10 2.12 17.10
C LEU A 168 14.43 1.34 17.03
N ARG A 169 15.12 1.37 15.87
CA ARG A 169 16.48 0.78 15.75
C ARG A 169 17.44 1.39 16.74
N ARG A 170 17.54 2.73 16.80
CA ARG A 170 18.43 3.44 17.74
C ARG A 170 18.13 3.10 19.20
N GLN A 171 16.85 2.99 19.57
CA GLN A 171 16.46 2.61 20.94
C GLN A 171 16.89 1.18 21.27
N LEU A 172 16.75 0.23 20.31
CA LEU A 172 17.24 -1.15 20.49
C LEU A 172 18.76 -1.21 20.62
N GLU A 173 19.49 -0.43 19.84
CA GLU A 173 20.95 -0.34 19.89
C GLU A 173 21.44 0.26 21.22
N ALA A 174 20.76 1.27 21.73
CA ALA A 174 21.10 1.97 22.98
C ALA A 174 20.68 1.22 24.26
N MET A 175 19.74 0.26 24.17
CA MET A 175 19.27 -0.52 25.31
C MET A 175 20.41 -1.39 25.88
N ASP A 176 20.53 -1.48 27.20
CA ASP A 176 21.49 -2.41 27.84
C ASP A 176 21.11 -3.89 27.61
N ASP A 177 22.12 -4.78 27.60
CA ASP A 177 21.87 -6.21 27.58
C ASP A 177 21.25 -6.66 28.93
N GLY A 178 20.07 -7.27 28.87
CA GLY A 178 19.19 -7.58 29.99
C GLY A 178 17.92 -6.71 30.01
N GLY A 179 17.80 -5.72 29.10
CA GLY A 179 16.60 -4.91 28.96
C GLY A 179 15.42 -5.68 28.35
N THR A 180 14.20 -5.20 28.62
CA THR A 180 12.97 -5.78 28.10
C THR A 180 12.42 -4.95 26.93
N VAL A 181 12.15 -5.60 25.80
CA VAL A 181 11.42 -5.00 24.68
C VAL A 181 9.96 -5.42 24.78
N VAL A 182 9.02 -4.46 24.69
CA VAL A 182 7.58 -4.77 24.66
C VAL A 182 6.98 -4.24 23.36
N ILE A 183 6.25 -5.09 22.66
CA ILE A 183 5.49 -4.74 21.43
C ILE A 183 4.00 -4.90 21.72
N SER A 184 3.17 -3.88 21.48
CA SER A 184 1.73 -4.05 21.46
C SER A 184 1.22 -4.25 20.03
N ALA A 185 0.35 -5.26 19.84
CA ALA A 185 -0.33 -5.53 18.57
C ALA A 185 -1.82 -5.19 18.69
N PRO A 186 -2.39 -4.39 17.74
CA PRO A 186 -3.78 -3.94 17.83
C PRO A 186 -4.77 -5.02 17.40
N ALA A 187 -6.06 -4.80 17.73
CA ALA A 187 -7.16 -5.55 17.14
C ALA A 187 -7.29 -5.30 15.63
N ASN A 188 -7.93 -6.25 14.93
CA ASN A 188 -8.23 -6.09 13.49
C ASN A 188 -9.31 -5.00 13.25
N PRO A 189 -9.31 -4.34 12.08
CA PRO A 189 -8.37 -4.48 10.97
C PRO A 189 -7.17 -3.52 11.09
N PHE A 190 -6.00 -3.96 10.64
CA PHE A 190 -4.79 -3.14 10.54
C PHE A 190 -3.93 -3.59 9.35
N ARG A 191 -3.00 -2.75 8.90
CA ARG A 191 -2.07 -3.06 7.81
C ARG A 191 -1.08 -4.13 8.21
N CYS A 192 -0.78 -5.07 7.29
CA CYS A 192 0.21 -6.12 7.45
C CYS A 192 -0.07 -7.03 8.66
N PRO A 193 -1.13 -7.89 8.60
CA PRO A 193 -1.52 -8.73 9.73
C PRO A 193 -0.39 -9.57 10.37
N PRO A 194 0.60 -10.11 9.63
CA PRO A 194 1.74 -10.79 10.25
C PRO A 194 2.87 -9.85 10.72
N GLY A 195 2.79 -8.56 10.44
CA GLY A 195 3.88 -7.60 10.65
C GLY A 195 4.39 -7.47 12.08
N PRO A 196 3.54 -7.44 13.13
CA PRO A 196 4.02 -7.40 14.52
C PRO A 196 4.83 -8.62 14.90
N TYR A 197 4.45 -9.80 14.42
CA TYR A 197 5.09 -11.08 14.74
C TYR A 197 6.40 -11.28 13.96
N GLU A 198 6.47 -10.81 12.72
CA GLU A 198 7.72 -10.72 11.98
C GLU A 198 8.69 -9.75 12.66
N ARG A 199 8.20 -8.57 13.08
CA ARG A 199 9.01 -7.59 13.83
C ARG A 199 9.57 -8.20 15.10
N ALA A 200 8.73 -8.86 15.88
CA ALA A 200 9.15 -9.54 17.09
C ALA A 200 10.21 -10.61 16.80
N SER A 201 10.05 -11.39 15.74
CA SER A 201 11.01 -12.40 15.31
C SER A 201 12.38 -11.80 15.01
N LEU A 202 12.42 -10.72 14.21
CA LEU A 202 13.69 -10.10 13.82
C LEU A 202 14.34 -9.31 14.97
N ILE A 203 13.55 -8.70 15.87
CA ILE A 203 14.09 -8.12 17.11
C ILE A 203 14.60 -9.24 18.01
N ALA A 204 13.93 -10.37 18.16
CA ALA A 204 14.41 -11.51 18.92
C ALA A 204 15.74 -12.07 18.35
N TYR A 205 15.87 -12.12 17.03
CA TYR A 205 17.14 -12.44 16.38
C TYR A 205 18.25 -11.46 16.75
N TYR A 206 17.96 -10.15 16.69
CA TYR A 206 18.91 -9.11 17.13
C TYR A 206 19.29 -9.28 18.60
N LEU A 207 18.32 -9.48 19.50
CA LEU A 207 18.58 -9.66 20.93
C LEU A 207 19.42 -10.92 21.17
N LYS A 208 19.05 -12.06 20.59
CA LYS A 208 19.81 -13.32 20.72
C LYS A 208 21.28 -13.17 20.34
N THR A 209 21.57 -12.35 19.32
CA THR A 209 22.94 -12.20 18.79
C THR A 209 23.74 -11.07 19.44
N ARG A 210 23.08 -10.05 19.96
CA ARG A 210 23.73 -8.83 20.46
C ARG A 210 23.49 -8.56 21.95
N LYS A 211 22.34 -9.02 22.48
CA LYS A 211 21.89 -8.73 23.85
C LYS A 211 21.19 -9.97 24.45
N PRO A 212 21.91 -11.08 24.65
CA PRO A 212 21.32 -12.41 24.91
C PRO A 212 20.64 -12.55 26.28
N ARG A 213 20.83 -11.63 27.21
CA ARG A 213 20.13 -11.61 28.51
C ARG A 213 18.82 -10.86 28.47
N SER A 214 18.52 -10.22 27.34
CA SER A 214 17.29 -9.42 27.15
C SER A 214 16.09 -10.30 26.86
N LYS A 215 14.88 -9.74 27.02
CA LYS A 215 13.60 -10.40 26.75
C LYS A 215 12.75 -9.56 25.80
N LEU A 216 11.89 -10.23 25.02
CA LEU A 216 10.89 -9.60 24.18
C LEU A 216 9.50 -10.16 24.53
N ILE A 217 8.53 -9.26 24.74
CA ILE A 217 7.14 -9.59 25.02
C ILE A 217 6.23 -8.97 23.94
N ILE A 218 5.33 -9.78 23.38
CA ILE A 218 4.27 -9.29 22.51
C ILE A 218 2.97 -9.28 23.31
N LEU A 219 2.38 -8.11 23.52
CA LEU A 219 1.05 -7.92 24.09
C LEU A 219 0.04 -7.79 22.96
N ASP A 220 -0.89 -8.73 22.86
CA ASP A 220 -1.75 -8.87 21.68
C ASP A 220 -3.24 -8.71 22.02
N ALA A 221 -3.93 -7.81 21.31
CA ALA A 221 -5.38 -7.63 21.45
C ALA A 221 -6.18 -8.73 20.70
N LYS A 222 -5.58 -9.89 20.42
CA LYS A 222 -6.18 -11.02 19.70
C LYS A 222 -5.67 -12.36 20.22
N ASP A 223 -6.48 -13.40 20.02
CA ASP A 223 -6.11 -14.80 20.34
C ASP A 223 -5.61 -15.57 19.12
N ALA A 224 -5.69 -14.96 17.93
CA ALA A 224 -5.25 -15.58 16.70
C ALA A 224 -4.64 -14.55 15.75
N PHE A 225 -3.66 -14.99 14.96
CA PHE A 225 -3.00 -14.17 13.96
C PHE A 225 -2.52 -14.97 12.74
N SER A 226 -2.21 -14.25 11.67
CA SER A 226 -1.76 -14.88 10.41
C SER A 226 -0.49 -15.69 10.59
N LYS A 227 -0.49 -16.96 10.14
CA LYS A 227 0.64 -17.90 10.22
C LYS A 227 1.06 -18.26 11.66
N GLN A 228 0.14 -18.14 12.63
CA GLN A 228 0.42 -18.30 14.06
C GLN A 228 1.22 -19.58 14.39
N ARG A 229 0.76 -20.74 13.89
CA ARG A 229 1.44 -22.02 14.17
C ARG A 229 2.89 -22.03 13.67
N LEU A 230 3.16 -21.43 12.51
CA LEU A 230 4.51 -21.34 11.96
C LEU A 230 5.40 -20.43 12.80
N PHE A 231 4.89 -19.29 13.23
CA PHE A 231 5.62 -18.37 14.11
C PHE A 231 5.93 -19.02 15.48
N LEU A 232 4.90 -19.59 16.13
CA LEU A 232 5.07 -20.20 17.46
C LEU A 232 6.08 -21.36 17.44
N ASN A 233 6.05 -22.21 16.41
CA ASN A 233 7.03 -23.28 16.25
C ASN A 233 8.46 -22.74 16.05
N ALA A 234 8.61 -21.77 15.16
CA ALA A 234 9.90 -21.17 14.89
C ALA A 234 10.44 -20.39 16.11
N TRP A 235 9.59 -19.69 16.87
CA TRP A 235 10.02 -19.01 18.10
C TRP A 235 10.49 -19.99 19.17
N LYS A 236 9.76 -21.09 19.35
CA LYS A 236 10.18 -22.16 20.28
C LYS A 236 11.54 -22.74 19.91
N GLU A 237 11.76 -22.97 18.62
CA GLU A 237 13.01 -23.54 18.09
C GLU A 237 14.18 -22.56 18.18
N LEU A 238 13.96 -21.31 17.74
CA LEU A 238 15.02 -20.33 17.53
C LEU A 238 15.30 -19.46 18.76
N TYR A 239 14.29 -19.12 19.54
CA TYR A 239 14.35 -18.09 20.58
C TYR A 239 13.99 -18.57 21.97
N GLY A 240 13.25 -19.68 22.12
CA GLY A 240 12.87 -20.21 23.43
C GLY A 240 12.19 -19.15 24.31
N ASP A 241 12.67 -19.01 25.55
CA ASP A 241 12.10 -18.10 26.54
C ASP A 241 12.46 -16.61 26.31
N LEU A 242 13.31 -16.30 25.32
CA LEU A 242 13.66 -14.93 24.99
C LEU A 242 12.45 -14.17 24.41
N LEU A 243 11.52 -14.85 23.71
CA LEU A 243 10.33 -14.28 23.10
C LEU A 243 9.06 -14.88 23.71
N GLU A 244 8.22 -14.01 24.28
CA GLU A 244 6.92 -14.36 24.86
C GLU A 244 5.78 -13.69 24.09
N TRP A 245 4.71 -14.44 23.80
CA TRP A 245 3.46 -13.91 23.26
C TRP A 245 2.33 -14.05 24.28
N VAL A 246 1.72 -12.92 24.65
CA VAL A 246 0.59 -12.82 25.56
C VAL A 246 -0.66 -12.50 24.73
N PRO A 247 -1.55 -13.47 24.48
CA PRO A 247 -2.79 -13.26 23.74
C PRO A 247 -3.83 -12.50 24.56
N LEU A 248 -4.90 -12.05 23.89
CA LEU A 248 -6.05 -11.39 24.50
C LEU A 248 -6.61 -12.19 25.70
N SER A 249 -6.83 -13.49 25.52
CA SER A 249 -7.36 -14.40 26.56
C SER A 249 -6.46 -14.57 27.78
N LYS A 250 -5.19 -14.12 27.71
CA LYS A 250 -4.24 -14.09 28.83
C LYS A 250 -3.88 -12.66 29.26
N GLY A 251 -4.74 -11.68 28.92
CA GLY A 251 -4.56 -10.30 29.32
C GLY A 251 -3.62 -9.46 28.45
N GLY A 252 -3.34 -9.90 27.21
CA GLY A 252 -2.42 -9.19 26.31
C GLY A 252 -2.99 -7.91 25.67
N ALA A 253 -4.27 -7.57 25.88
CA ALA A 253 -4.85 -6.35 25.35
C ALA A 253 -4.34 -5.12 26.12
N VAL A 254 -3.55 -4.28 25.44
CA VAL A 254 -3.09 -2.99 26.01
C VAL A 254 -4.22 -1.98 25.92
N THR A 255 -4.62 -1.42 27.06
CA THR A 255 -5.70 -0.43 27.17
C THR A 255 -5.16 0.99 27.33
N GLN A 256 -3.93 1.12 27.86
CA GLN A 256 -3.27 2.40 28.09
C GLN A 256 -1.75 2.24 27.99
N VAL A 257 -1.05 3.33 27.66
CA VAL A 257 0.40 3.44 27.80
C VAL A 257 0.78 4.69 28.60
N ASP A 258 1.88 4.57 29.34
CA ASP A 258 2.59 5.71 29.93
C ASP A 258 3.93 5.88 29.19
N PRO A 259 4.05 6.87 28.30
CA PRO A 259 5.27 7.10 27.52
C PRO A 259 6.47 7.49 28.40
N ALA A 260 6.25 8.23 29.49
CA ALA A 260 7.33 8.73 30.36
C ALA A 260 8.10 7.57 31.05
N THR A 261 7.39 6.53 31.42
CA THR A 261 7.96 5.32 32.03
C THR A 261 8.09 4.13 31.08
N LYS A 262 7.62 4.30 29.81
CA LYS A 262 7.52 3.25 28.79
C LYS A 262 6.72 2.03 29.30
N THR A 263 5.63 2.28 30.02
CA THR A 263 4.80 1.23 30.59
C THR A 263 3.58 0.96 29.73
N PHE A 264 3.33 -0.33 29.44
CA PHE A 264 2.10 -0.82 28.81
C PHE A 264 1.17 -1.34 29.89
N ILE A 265 -0.05 -0.83 29.92
CA ILE A 265 -1.07 -1.15 30.93
C ILE A 265 -2.14 -2.01 30.26
N THR A 266 -2.39 -3.18 30.82
CA THR A 266 -3.50 -4.06 30.46
C THR A 266 -4.53 -4.07 31.60
N ASP A 267 -5.64 -4.78 31.43
CA ASP A 267 -6.65 -4.92 32.51
C ASP A 267 -6.12 -5.72 33.71
N PHE A 268 -5.00 -6.43 33.56
CA PHE A 268 -4.49 -7.37 34.59
C PHE A 268 -3.09 -7.02 35.08
N ASP A 269 -2.28 -6.34 34.27
CA ASP A 269 -0.86 -6.17 34.56
C ASP A 269 -0.27 -4.89 33.96
N ASN A 270 0.89 -4.48 34.49
CA ASN A 270 1.69 -3.39 33.96
C ASN A 270 3.04 -3.93 33.45
N HIS A 271 3.37 -3.70 32.20
CA HIS A 271 4.60 -4.15 31.57
C HIS A 271 5.52 -2.96 31.30
N GLN A 272 6.51 -2.74 32.15
CA GLN A 272 7.52 -1.71 31.93
C GLN A 272 8.57 -2.21 30.93
N ALA A 273 8.89 -1.38 29.95
CA ALA A 273 9.85 -1.69 28.88
C ALA A 273 11.08 -0.80 28.94
N SER A 274 12.23 -1.36 28.60
CA SER A 274 13.43 -0.59 28.23
C SER A 274 13.23 0.03 26.83
N VAL A 275 12.61 -0.72 25.92
CA VAL A 275 12.18 -0.25 24.59
C VAL A 275 10.72 -0.63 24.36
N GLY A 276 9.86 0.37 24.20
CA GLY A 276 8.44 0.19 23.91
C GLY A 276 8.13 0.43 22.44
N ASN A 277 7.53 -0.56 21.77
CA ASN A 277 7.02 -0.40 20.40
C ASN A 277 5.50 -0.55 20.39
N VAL A 278 4.79 0.53 20.12
CA VAL A 278 3.32 0.55 20.06
C VAL A 278 2.85 0.46 18.62
N VAL A 279 2.23 -0.65 18.21
CA VAL A 279 1.49 -0.70 16.94
C VAL A 279 0.06 -0.24 17.20
N PRO A 280 -0.30 1.02 16.86
CA PRO A 280 -1.58 1.59 17.26
C PRO A 280 -2.72 1.16 16.32
N PRO A 281 -3.99 1.35 16.74
CA PRO A 281 -5.15 1.27 15.84
C PRO A 281 -5.03 2.23 14.65
N GLN A 282 -5.58 1.83 13.51
CA GLN A 282 -5.41 2.52 12.23
C GLN A 282 -6.75 2.83 11.57
N LYS A 283 -6.71 3.73 10.59
CA LYS A 283 -7.80 4.05 9.66
C LYS A 283 -7.23 4.31 8.26
N ALA A 284 -8.08 4.50 7.28
CA ALA A 284 -7.67 4.99 5.96
C ALA A 284 -6.99 6.37 6.07
N GLY A 285 -6.06 6.67 5.17
CA GLY A 285 -5.40 7.99 5.13
C GLY A 285 -6.42 9.12 5.03
N VAL A 286 -6.15 10.24 5.71
CA VAL A 286 -7.09 11.34 5.99
C VAL A 286 -7.84 11.87 4.76
N ILE A 287 -7.22 11.86 3.58
CA ILE A 287 -7.88 12.32 2.35
C ILE A 287 -9.10 11.45 1.96
N ALA A 288 -9.17 10.21 2.42
CA ALA A 288 -10.34 9.35 2.20
C ALA A 288 -11.56 9.82 3.00
N GLU A 289 -11.35 10.31 4.22
CA GLU A 289 -12.39 10.92 5.05
C GLU A 289 -12.85 12.26 4.44
N ILE A 290 -11.89 13.11 4.04
CA ILE A 290 -12.15 14.40 3.38
C ILE A 290 -12.95 14.22 2.08
N ALA A 291 -12.66 13.17 1.30
CA ALA A 291 -13.38 12.84 0.07
C ALA A 291 -14.75 12.18 0.29
N GLY A 292 -15.13 11.87 1.54
CA GLY A 292 -16.39 11.22 1.87
C GLY A 292 -16.46 9.73 1.48
N VAL A 293 -15.32 9.09 1.20
CA VAL A 293 -15.26 7.68 0.77
C VAL A 293 -14.99 6.70 1.92
N ALA A 294 -14.66 7.18 3.12
CA ALA A 294 -14.54 6.37 4.32
C ALA A 294 -15.89 6.26 5.06
N ASP A 295 -16.23 5.06 5.51
CA ASP A 295 -17.41 4.83 6.34
C ASP A 295 -17.14 5.06 7.84
N ARG A 296 -18.13 4.77 8.70
CA ARG A 296 -18.00 4.92 10.16
C ARG A 296 -16.88 4.09 10.78
N THR A 297 -16.39 3.06 10.10
CA THR A 297 -15.24 2.27 10.57
C THR A 297 -13.92 2.99 10.32
N GLY A 298 -13.94 4.04 9.48
CA GLY A 298 -12.77 4.78 9.02
C GLY A 298 -12.04 4.10 7.87
N TRP A 299 -12.64 3.09 7.22
CA TRP A 299 -12.13 2.42 6.03
C TRP A 299 -13.09 2.62 4.86
N CYS A 300 -12.64 2.33 3.63
CA CYS A 300 -13.37 2.67 2.42
C CYS A 300 -14.05 1.44 1.80
N PRO A 301 -15.41 1.36 1.81
CA PRO A 301 -16.14 0.32 1.11
C PRO A 301 -16.04 0.52 -0.41
N ILE A 302 -15.68 -0.56 -1.13
CA ILE A 302 -15.44 -0.53 -2.58
C ILE A 302 -16.25 -1.59 -3.33
N ASP A 303 -16.47 -1.36 -4.61
CA ASP A 303 -16.89 -2.37 -5.56
C ASP A 303 -15.72 -3.34 -5.84
N PRO A 304 -15.90 -4.66 -5.74
CA PRO A 304 -14.79 -5.60 -5.84
C PRO A 304 -14.28 -5.84 -7.28
N VAL A 305 -14.94 -5.30 -8.30
CA VAL A 305 -14.54 -5.42 -9.71
C VAL A 305 -13.78 -4.19 -10.17
N THR A 306 -14.26 -2.99 -9.80
CA THR A 306 -13.75 -1.71 -10.28
C THR A 306 -12.93 -0.97 -9.25
N PHE A 307 -13.03 -1.35 -7.98
CA PHE A 307 -12.54 -0.60 -6.82
C PHE A 307 -13.17 0.78 -6.65
N GLU A 308 -14.27 1.08 -7.37
CA GLU A 308 -15.02 2.32 -7.17
C GLU A 308 -15.64 2.35 -5.77
N SER A 309 -15.61 3.52 -5.14
CA SER A 309 -16.22 3.73 -3.82
C SER A 309 -17.72 3.45 -3.88
N LYS A 310 -18.24 2.72 -2.89
CA LYS A 310 -19.69 2.53 -2.72
C LYS A 310 -20.41 3.76 -2.18
N LEU A 311 -19.66 4.78 -1.74
CA LEU A 311 -20.21 6.00 -1.14
C LEU A 311 -20.22 7.19 -2.10
N VAL A 312 -19.20 7.31 -2.95
CA VAL A 312 -19.03 8.45 -3.86
C VAL A 312 -18.66 7.94 -5.25
N PRO A 313 -19.44 8.24 -6.30
CA PRO A 313 -19.18 7.77 -7.64
C PRO A 313 -17.93 8.44 -8.26
N ASN A 314 -17.33 7.78 -9.25
CA ASN A 314 -16.14 8.22 -10.00
C ASN A 314 -14.86 8.35 -9.16
N ILE A 315 -14.87 7.87 -7.91
CA ILE A 315 -13.71 7.78 -7.04
C ILE A 315 -13.41 6.31 -6.74
N HIS A 316 -12.21 5.85 -7.06
CA HIS A 316 -11.74 4.50 -6.80
C HIS A 316 -10.78 4.51 -5.61
N VAL A 317 -10.84 3.51 -4.74
CA VAL A 317 -9.97 3.42 -3.56
C VAL A 317 -9.20 2.12 -3.56
N LEU A 318 -7.89 2.20 -3.40
CA LEU A 318 -6.95 1.08 -3.50
C LEU A 318 -6.06 0.92 -2.27
N GLY A 319 -5.50 -0.27 -2.14
CA GLY A 319 -4.50 -0.61 -1.12
C GLY A 319 -5.09 -0.66 0.28
N ASP A 320 -4.28 -0.26 1.25
CA ASP A 320 -4.59 -0.45 2.67
C ASP A 320 -5.84 0.31 3.14
N SER A 321 -6.25 1.37 2.43
CA SER A 321 -7.46 2.15 2.74
C SER A 321 -8.76 1.39 2.45
N ALA A 322 -8.75 0.47 1.47
CA ALA A 322 -9.95 -0.21 0.99
C ALA A 322 -10.42 -1.34 1.92
N ILE A 323 -11.74 -1.51 2.03
CA ILE A 323 -12.36 -2.72 2.58
C ILE A 323 -12.45 -3.73 1.43
N ALA A 324 -11.42 -4.55 1.28
CA ALA A 324 -11.27 -5.52 0.19
C ALA A 324 -11.71 -6.95 0.58
N GLY A 325 -12.73 -7.08 1.45
CA GLY A 325 -13.25 -8.36 1.90
C GLY A 325 -12.19 -9.22 2.58
N ALA A 326 -11.97 -10.43 2.08
CA ALA A 326 -10.99 -11.36 2.64
C ALA A 326 -9.53 -11.04 2.29
N MET A 327 -9.27 -10.14 1.32
CA MET A 327 -7.88 -9.78 0.97
C MET A 327 -7.23 -8.99 2.10
N PRO A 328 -6.03 -9.37 2.56
CA PRO A 328 -5.31 -8.64 3.60
C PRO A 328 -4.79 -7.29 3.09
N LYS A 329 -4.60 -6.34 3.99
CA LYS A 329 -3.94 -5.07 3.72
C LYS A 329 -2.42 -5.29 3.64
N SER A 330 -1.88 -5.38 2.42
CA SER A 330 -0.46 -5.64 2.16
C SER A 330 0.02 -4.94 0.88
N ALA A 331 1.33 -4.78 0.71
CA ALA A 331 1.92 -4.22 -0.50
C ALA A 331 1.62 -5.09 -1.74
N PHE A 332 1.60 -6.42 -1.58
CA PHE A 332 1.23 -7.35 -2.65
C PHE A 332 -0.22 -7.12 -3.08
N THR A 333 -1.14 -7.08 -2.12
CA THR A 333 -2.56 -6.77 -2.38
C THR A 333 -2.72 -5.42 -3.07
N ALA A 334 -2.03 -4.39 -2.58
CA ALA A 334 -2.08 -3.04 -3.14
C ALA A 334 -1.65 -3.00 -4.62
N ASN A 335 -0.58 -3.70 -4.96
CA ASN A 335 -0.09 -3.84 -6.33
C ASN A 335 -1.06 -4.65 -7.21
N ALA A 336 -1.61 -5.77 -6.70
CA ALA A 336 -2.59 -6.58 -7.44
C ALA A 336 -3.88 -5.81 -7.72
N GLN A 337 -4.41 -5.09 -6.73
CA GLN A 337 -5.59 -4.22 -6.88
C GLN A 337 -5.35 -3.10 -7.89
N ALA A 338 -4.16 -2.50 -7.88
CA ALA A 338 -3.79 -1.43 -8.80
C ALA A 338 -3.87 -1.86 -10.27
N LYS A 339 -3.39 -3.06 -10.60
CA LYS A 339 -3.46 -3.61 -11.96
C LYS A 339 -4.89 -3.87 -12.41
N VAL A 340 -5.71 -4.42 -11.54
CA VAL A 340 -7.14 -4.65 -11.81
C VAL A 340 -7.88 -3.35 -12.00
N CYS A 341 -7.66 -2.36 -11.12
CA CYS A 341 -8.28 -1.04 -11.22
C CYS A 341 -7.84 -0.31 -12.50
N ALA A 342 -6.56 -0.37 -12.88
CA ALA A 342 -6.09 0.23 -14.13
C ALA A 342 -6.80 -0.36 -15.36
N ALA A 343 -6.95 -1.69 -15.40
CA ALA A 343 -7.69 -2.37 -16.48
C ALA A 343 -9.19 -1.98 -16.47
N ALA A 344 -9.79 -1.87 -15.29
CA ALA A 344 -11.17 -1.41 -15.15
C ALA A 344 -11.34 0.04 -15.60
N LEU A 345 -10.45 0.95 -15.18
CA LEU A 345 -10.46 2.36 -15.58
C LEU A 345 -10.35 2.54 -17.10
N ALA A 346 -9.43 1.81 -17.75
CA ALA A 346 -9.27 1.86 -19.20
C ALA A 346 -10.55 1.46 -19.95
N ARG A 347 -11.34 0.53 -19.40
CA ARG A 347 -12.65 0.15 -19.94
C ARG A 347 -13.72 1.18 -19.65
N LEU A 348 -13.84 1.59 -18.38
CA LEU A 348 -14.85 2.56 -17.93
C LEU A 348 -14.74 3.91 -18.65
N LEU A 349 -13.52 4.37 -18.94
CA LEU A 349 -13.29 5.60 -19.71
C LEU A 349 -13.78 5.52 -21.17
N ARG A 350 -13.91 4.31 -21.71
CA ARG A 350 -14.50 4.05 -23.04
C ARG A 350 -15.97 3.67 -22.99
N GLY A 351 -16.60 3.69 -21.80
CA GLY A 351 -18.00 3.26 -21.62
C GLY A 351 -18.19 1.74 -21.70
N GLU A 352 -17.13 0.96 -21.55
CA GLU A 352 -17.14 -0.50 -21.62
C GLU A 352 -17.19 -1.11 -20.22
N ALA A 353 -17.85 -2.28 -20.07
CA ALA A 353 -17.85 -3.04 -18.82
C ALA A 353 -16.49 -3.69 -18.57
N PRO A 354 -15.91 -3.56 -17.36
CA PRO A 354 -14.68 -4.26 -17.00
C PRO A 354 -14.92 -5.76 -16.78
N PRO A 355 -13.91 -6.62 -17.06
CA PRO A 355 -14.00 -8.05 -16.80
C PRO A 355 -13.96 -8.32 -15.29
N THR A 356 -14.62 -9.41 -14.88
CA THR A 356 -14.52 -9.89 -13.49
C THR A 356 -13.09 -10.36 -13.18
N PRO A 357 -12.41 -9.78 -12.19
CA PRO A 357 -11.02 -10.09 -11.91
C PRO A 357 -10.85 -11.34 -11.05
N LYS A 358 -9.66 -11.93 -11.13
CA LYS A 358 -9.08 -12.77 -10.07
C LYS A 358 -7.82 -12.09 -9.55
N LEU A 359 -7.68 -12.04 -8.23
CA LEU A 359 -6.54 -11.43 -7.56
C LEU A 359 -5.80 -12.50 -6.75
N ILE A 360 -4.53 -12.26 -6.55
CA ILE A 360 -3.68 -13.09 -5.69
C ILE A 360 -3.02 -12.22 -4.62
N ASN A 361 -2.70 -12.84 -3.50
CA ASN A 361 -1.81 -12.25 -2.50
C ASN A 361 -0.88 -13.33 -1.98
N THR A 362 0.40 -13.00 -1.87
CA THR A 362 1.39 -13.82 -1.15
C THR A 362 2.02 -12.96 -0.08
N CYS A 363 2.08 -13.48 1.13
CA CYS A 363 2.63 -12.76 2.28
C CYS A 363 3.78 -13.55 2.88
N TYR A 364 5.00 -13.15 2.55
CA TYR A 364 6.22 -13.64 3.16
C TYR A 364 6.44 -12.99 4.52
N SER A 365 7.06 -13.70 5.45
CA SER A 365 7.60 -13.16 6.71
C SER A 365 8.93 -13.79 7.02
N LEU A 366 9.89 -12.98 7.44
CA LEU A 366 11.18 -13.46 7.94
C LEU A 366 11.08 -13.69 9.45
N VAL A 367 11.49 -14.87 9.89
CA VAL A 367 11.62 -15.21 11.31
C VAL A 367 13.06 -15.05 11.77
N ALA A 368 14.01 -15.31 10.87
CA ALA A 368 15.44 -15.06 10.98
C ALA A 368 15.99 -14.73 9.58
N PRO A 369 17.26 -14.34 9.40
CA PRO A 369 17.83 -14.01 8.09
C PRO A 369 17.58 -15.08 7.01
N ASP A 370 17.75 -16.36 7.37
CA ASP A 370 17.58 -17.51 6.48
C ASP A 370 16.36 -18.37 6.85
N TYR A 371 15.36 -17.79 7.50
CA TYR A 371 14.15 -18.49 7.91
C TYR A 371 12.92 -17.69 7.47
N GLY A 372 12.39 -18.04 6.31
CA GLY A 372 11.17 -17.47 5.74
C GLY A 372 9.97 -18.40 5.98
N ILE A 373 8.79 -17.80 6.07
CA ILE A 373 7.47 -18.46 6.05
C ILE A 373 6.51 -17.66 5.18
N SER A 374 5.58 -18.35 4.52
CA SER A 374 4.66 -17.69 3.61
C SER A 374 3.23 -18.18 3.74
N ILE A 375 2.29 -17.36 3.27
CA ILE A 375 0.90 -17.71 3.01
C ILE A 375 0.47 -17.05 1.70
N ALA A 376 -0.25 -17.78 0.87
CA ALA A 376 -0.81 -17.30 -0.39
C ALA A 376 -2.31 -17.54 -0.43
N GLY A 377 -3.04 -16.69 -1.14
CA GLY A 377 -4.47 -16.81 -1.39
C GLY A 377 -4.85 -16.27 -2.76
N VAL A 378 -5.94 -16.82 -3.32
CA VAL A 378 -6.58 -16.33 -4.53
C VAL A 378 -7.95 -15.77 -4.17
N TYR A 379 -8.31 -14.65 -4.74
CA TYR A 379 -9.53 -13.92 -4.40
C TYR A 379 -10.32 -13.60 -5.66
N GLN A 380 -11.65 -13.61 -5.52
CA GLN A 380 -12.57 -13.25 -6.60
C GLN A 380 -13.78 -12.48 -6.05
N PRO A 381 -14.43 -11.65 -6.88
CA PRO A 381 -15.68 -10.99 -6.52
C PRO A 381 -16.80 -11.99 -6.31
N ALA A 382 -17.48 -11.92 -5.17
CA ALA A 382 -18.74 -12.58 -4.90
C ALA A 382 -19.50 -11.84 -3.80
N ASN A 383 -20.82 -11.77 -3.90
CA ASN A 383 -21.70 -11.15 -2.92
C ASN A 383 -21.29 -9.69 -2.57
N GLY A 384 -20.80 -8.94 -3.58
CA GLY A 384 -20.40 -7.54 -3.40
C GLY A 384 -19.10 -7.31 -2.64
N GLN A 385 -18.27 -8.33 -2.46
CA GLN A 385 -16.95 -8.26 -1.81
C GLN A 385 -15.95 -9.23 -2.46
N LEU A 386 -14.67 -9.12 -2.14
CA LEU A 386 -13.67 -10.12 -2.51
C LEU A 386 -13.69 -11.25 -1.49
N ILE A 387 -13.93 -12.47 -1.95
CA ILE A 387 -13.86 -13.69 -1.16
C ILE A 387 -12.63 -14.51 -1.56
N GLU A 388 -12.10 -15.28 -0.63
CA GLU A 388 -11.06 -16.25 -0.94
C GLU A 388 -11.64 -17.46 -1.67
N VAL A 389 -10.93 -17.91 -2.72
CA VAL A 389 -11.31 -19.10 -3.48
C VAL A 389 -10.84 -20.33 -2.69
N ALA A 390 -11.78 -21.14 -2.24
CA ALA A 390 -11.47 -22.31 -1.43
C ALA A 390 -10.48 -23.25 -2.13
N GLY A 391 -9.47 -23.72 -1.40
CA GLY A 391 -8.46 -24.66 -1.88
C GLY A 391 -7.45 -24.09 -2.89
N SER A 392 -7.49 -22.79 -3.19
CA SER A 392 -6.55 -22.16 -4.14
C SER A 392 -5.37 -21.47 -3.47
N GLY A 393 -5.37 -21.40 -2.15
CA GLY A 393 -4.30 -20.84 -1.36
C GLY A 393 -3.28 -21.89 -0.92
N GLY A 394 -2.27 -21.43 -0.18
CA GLY A 394 -1.25 -22.28 0.41
C GLY A 394 -0.57 -21.60 1.59
N ILE A 395 -0.02 -22.42 2.47
CA ILE A 395 0.80 -21.97 3.60
C ILE A 395 2.04 -22.85 3.67
N SER A 396 3.16 -22.28 4.11
CA SER A 396 4.41 -23.03 4.31
C SER A 396 4.15 -24.31 5.12
N PRO A 397 4.65 -25.47 4.71
CA PRO A 397 4.52 -26.70 5.51
C PRO A 397 5.15 -26.52 6.88
N ILE A 398 4.49 -27.03 7.94
CA ILE A 398 4.94 -26.82 9.31
C ILE A 398 6.27 -27.50 9.60
N ASP A 399 6.45 -28.70 9.01
CA ASP A 399 7.63 -29.54 9.19
C ASP A 399 8.66 -29.39 8.05
N ALA A 400 8.61 -28.24 7.33
CA ALA A 400 9.53 -28.00 6.22
C ALA A 400 10.98 -27.93 6.71
N PRO A 401 11.94 -28.54 5.97
CA PRO A 401 13.35 -28.48 6.33
C PRO A 401 13.92 -27.07 6.24
N LEU A 402 15.04 -26.81 6.92
CA LEU A 402 15.70 -25.50 6.92
C LEU A 402 16.06 -25.01 5.52
N SER A 403 16.34 -25.90 4.56
CA SER A 403 16.56 -25.52 3.16
C SER A 403 15.32 -24.87 2.52
N THR A 404 14.12 -25.34 2.84
CA THR A 404 12.87 -24.70 2.40
C THR A 404 12.69 -23.34 3.07
N ARG A 405 13.02 -23.20 4.35
CA ARG A 405 12.97 -21.91 5.06
C ARG A 405 13.93 -20.89 4.44
N ALA A 406 15.15 -21.32 4.11
CA ALA A 406 16.13 -20.48 3.41
C ALA A 406 15.64 -20.06 1.99
N LEU A 407 15.03 -21.00 1.26
CA LEU A 407 14.43 -20.70 -0.03
C LEU A 407 13.29 -19.66 0.10
N GLU A 408 12.38 -19.81 1.07
CA GLU A 408 11.30 -18.84 1.31
C GLU A 408 11.83 -17.46 1.71
N ALA A 409 12.92 -17.39 2.48
CA ALA A 409 13.58 -16.11 2.78
C ALA A 409 14.18 -15.47 1.52
N SER A 410 14.79 -16.26 0.64
CA SER A 410 15.29 -15.79 -0.67
C SER A 410 14.13 -15.31 -1.57
N LEU A 411 13.02 -16.06 -1.63
CA LEU A 411 11.82 -15.68 -2.39
C LEU A 411 11.20 -14.38 -1.87
N ALA A 412 11.23 -14.13 -0.56
CA ALA A 412 10.77 -12.86 0.02
C ALA A 412 11.59 -11.67 -0.52
N ASN A 413 12.92 -11.80 -0.59
CA ASN A 413 13.79 -10.77 -1.16
C ASN A 413 13.56 -10.60 -2.67
N GLY A 414 13.44 -11.69 -3.41
CA GLY A 414 13.12 -11.68 -4.85
C GLY A 414 11.79 -10.99 -5.14
N TRP A 415 10.76 -11.31 -4.35
CA TRP A 415 9.47 -10.63 -4.43
C TRP A 415 9.58 -9.12 -4.20
N PHE A 416 10.32 -8.70 -3.17
CA PHE A 416 10.47 -7.27 -2.88
C PHE A 416 11.14 -6.53 -4.03
N ASN A 417 12.22 -7.07 -4.58
CA ASN A 417 12.90 -6.50 -5.74
C ASN A 417 11.96 -6.41 -6.97
N THR A 418 11.16 -7.44 -7.20
CA THR A 418 10.21 -7.47 -8.32
C THR A 418 9.12 -6.42 -8.15
N ILE A 419 8.46 -6.36 -6.99
CA ILE A 419 7.34 -5.42 -6.78
C ILE A 419 7.79 -3.95 -6.77
N THR A 420 9.00 -3.67 -6.25
CA THR A 420 9.56 -2.31 -6.25
C THR A 420 9.99 -1.89 -7.65
N SER A 421 10.65 -2.76 -8.41
CA SER A 421 10.99 -2.51 -9.81
C SER A 421 9.74 -2.32 -10.69
N GLU A 422 8.71 -3.12 -10.49
CA GLU A 422 7.44 -2.99 -11.22
C GLU A 422 6.74 -1.67 -10.90
N THR A 423 6.77 -1.25 -9.65
CA THR A 423 6.06 -0.06 -9.18
C THR A 423 6.83 1.22 -9.46
N PHE A 424 8.11 1.25 -9.13
CA PHE A 424 8.93 2.48 -9.18
C PHE A 424 9.97 2.44 -10.29
N GLY A 425 10.31 1.26 -10.81
CA GLY A 425 11.25 1.06 -11.89
C GLY A 425 12.59 0.62 -11.53
#